data_a11b69f0566f30e87fb2cef8b6467090
#
_entry.id   a11b69f0566f30e87fb2cef8b6467090
#
_cell.length_a   1.000
_cell.length_b   1.000
_cell.length_c   1.000
_cell.angle_alpha   90.00
_cell.angle_beta   90.00
_cell.angle_gamma   90.00
#
_symmetry.space_group_name_H-M   'P 1'
#
loop_
_entity.id
_entity.type
_entity.pdbx_description
1 polymer ?
#
loop_
_entity_poly.entity_id
_entity_poly.type
_entity_poly.pdbx_seq_one_letter_code
_entity_poly.pdbx_strand_id
1 'polypeptide(L)'
;VKDSIAAPHDVMAGQYRMILDMLTKEYTQLSSWAFGKSNNEGFDEYVIDNDEYLGVGSGAFSFLGDSLYVNTFSLRRYNERIGSGNNGVERRKVFGKRSILQYRLLLQLFAGRISRKYFKDVHGGDLDRALFKEVLALKLAGAIKENPEDHDRFIVTDKGKLLGLVMMKDFYSAMDNIRAELRKPLKEADM
;
A
#
# COMPACT_ATOMS: atom_id res chain seq x y z
N VAL A 1 -8.94 -6.56 24.09
CA VAL A 1 -8.19 -5.43 23.51
C VAL A 1 -9.09 -4.22 23.73
N LYS A 2 -8.69 -3.27 24.58
CA LYS A 2 -9.42 -2.01 24.77
C LYS A 2 -9.43 -1.30 23.41
N ASP A 3 -10.61 -0.91 22.95
CA ASP A 3 -10.77 -0.06 21.79
C ASP A 3 -9.91 1.19 21.99
N SER A 4 -8.80 1.28 21.26
CA SER A 4 -8.00 2.50 21.25
C SER A 4 -8.85 3.56 20.55
N ILE A 5 -9.33 4.54 21.28
CA ILE A 5 -10.02 5.70 20.71
C ILE A 5 -9.05 6.34 19.73
N ALA A 6 -9.39 6.30 18.44
CA ALA A 6 -8.58 6.95 17.41
C ALA A 6 -8.48 8.45 17.74
N ALA A 7 -7.27 9.00 17.69
CA ALA A 7 -7.09 10.42 17.89
C ALA A 7 -7.91 11.22 16.85
N PRO A 8 -8.54 12.35 17.23
CA PRO A 8 -9.23 13.22 16.29
C PRO A 8 -8.31 13.61 15.11
N HIS A 9 -8.88 13.77 13.93
CA HIS A 9 -8.14 14.03 12.70
C HIS A 9 -7.23 15.27 12.77
N ASP A 10 -7.68 16.32 13.41
CA ASP A 10 -6.93 17.57 13.65
C ASP A 10 -5.72 17.37 14.56
N VAL A 11 -5.84 16.54 15.59
CA VAL A 11 -4.74 16.13 16.45
C VAL A 11 -3.69 15.35 15.67
N MET A 12 -4.12 14.36 14.87
CA MET A 12 -3.23 13.58 14.01
C MET A 12 -2.50 14.47 12.99
N ALA A 13 -3.22 15.42 12.39
CA ALA A 13 -2.65 16.36 11.43
C ALA A 13 -1.61 17.28 12.09
N GLY A 14 -1.88 17.76 13.32
CA GLY A 14 -0.93 18.56 14.09
C GLY A 14 0.33 17.78 14.45
N GLN A 15 0.19 16.54 14.92
CA GLN A 15 1.31 15.67 15.24
C GLN A 15 2.14 15.34 14.00
N TYR A 16 1.49 15.02 12.88
CA TYR A 16 2.19 14.71 11.64
C TYR A 16 2.98 15.91 11.11
N ARG A 17 2.41 17.11 11.16
CA ARG A 17 3.11 18.35 10.79
C ARG A 17 4.35 18.58 11.67
N MET A 18 4.22 18.38 12.98
CA MET A 18 5.36 18.47 13.89
C MET A 18 6.48 17.48 13.52
N ILE A 19 6.13 16.24 13.17
CA ILE A 19 7.10 15.23 12.71
C ILE A 19 7.81 15.71 11.43
N LEU A 20 7.04 16.22 10.45
CA LEU A 20 7.62 16.77 9.22
C LEU A 20 8.59 17.90 9.53
N ASP A 21 8.17 18.90 10.33
CA ASP A 21 8.97 20.07 10.68
C ASP A 21 10.28 19.71 11.41
N MET A 22 10.25 18.63 12.19
CA MET A 22 11.44 18.16 12.91
C MET A 22 12.37 17.34 12.01
N LEU A 23 11.82 16.34 11.29
CA LEU A 23 12.63 15.35 10.58
C LEU A 23 13.17 15.87 9.24
N THR A 24 12.41 16.68 8.50
CA THR A 24 12.86 17.16 7.18
C THR A 24 14.05 18.12 7.22
N LYS A 25 14.50 18.54 8.41
CA LYS A 25 15.72 19.32 8.60
C LYS A 25 17.00 18.50 8.37
N GLU A 26 16.96 17.22 8.71
CA GLU A 26 18.13 16.34 8.69
C GLU A 26 17.93 15.07 7.85
N TYR A 27 16.69 14.75 7.52
CA TYR A 27 16.28 13.53 6.83
C TYR A 27 15.50 13.85 5.56
N THR A 28 15.68 13.03 4.55
CA THR A 28 14.85 13.01 3.36
C THR A 28 13.62 12.14 3.62
N GLN A 29 12.43 12.63 3.32
CA GLN A 29 11.22 11.84 3.39
C GLN A 29 11.17 10.85 2.22
N LEU A 30 11.12 9.55 2.52
CA LEU A 30 11.13 8.45 1.56
C LEU A 30 9.72 7.99 1.21
N SER A 31 8.81 7.99 2.18
CA SER A 31 7.38 7.72 2.01
C SER A 31 6.56 8.58 2.95
N SER A 32 5.24 8.39 3.01
CA SER A 32 4.37 9.14 3.93
C SER A 32 4.75 8.97 5.41
N TRP A 33 5.50 7.94 5.77
CA TRP A 33 5.89 7.62 7.17
C TRP A 33 7.38 7.35 7.36
N ALA A 34 8.14 7.21 6.27
CA ALA A 34 9.57 6.85 6.33
C ALA A 34 10.47 8.05 6.03
N PHE A 35 11.56 8.15 6.78
CA PHE A 35 12.57 9.18 6.65
C PHE A 35 13.96 8.55 6.71
N GLY A 36 14.85 8.93 5.81
CA GLY A 36 16.24 8.43 5.73
C GLY A 36 17.26 9.55 5.60
N LYS A 37 18.51 9.30 5.99
CA LYS A 37 19.61 10.30 5.87
C LYS A 37 20.10 10.47 4.43
N SER A 38 19.93 9.47 3.58
CA SER A 38 20.25 9.54 2.16
C SER A 38 19.18 8.84 1.33
N ASN A 39 19.08 9.20 0.05
CA ASN A 39 18.10 8.59 -0.87
C ASN A 39 18.39 7.12 -1.19
N ASN A 40 19.51 6.55 -0.76
CA ASN A 40 20.00 5.25 -1.19
C ASN A 40 20.30 4.26 -0.07
N GLU A 41 20.10 4.59 1.20
CA GLU A 41 20.47 3.68 2.27
C GLU A 41 19.28 2.82 2.73
N GLY A 42 19.16 1.65 2.10
CA GLY A 42 18.69 0.44 2.77
C GLY A 42 17.23 0.34 3.19
N PHE A 43 16.38 1.29 2.86
CA PHE A 43 14.96 1.19 3.14
C PHE A 43 14.21 0.78 1.87
N ASP A 44 14.16 -0.52 1.62
CA ASP A 44 13.34 -1.11 0.56
C ASP A 44 11.94 -1.40 1.10
N GLU A 45 11.00 -0.51 0.87
CA GLU A 45 9.58 -0.81 1.03
C GLU A 45 9.08 -1.61 -0.18
N TYR A 46 9.46 -2.89 -0.23
CA TYR A 46 9.20 -3.78 -1.35
C TYR A 46 7.76 -3.70 -1.90
N VAL A 47 6.76 -3.44 -1.06
CA VAL A 47 5.35 -3.30 -1.47
C VAL A 47 5.08 -2.00 -2.20
N ILE A 48 5.82 -0.93 -1.87
CA ILE A 48 5.64 0.41 -2.44
C ILE A 48 6.49 0.58 -3.70
N ASP A 49 7.71 0.07 -3.66
CA ASP A 49 8.71 0.33 -4.69
C ASP A 49 8.67 -0.70 -5.83
N ASN A 50 8.07 -1.87 -5.60
CA ASN A 50 7.97 -2.93 -6.60
C ASN A 50 6.54 -3.20 -7.05
N ASP A 51 6.36 -3.43 -8.35
CA ASP A 51 5.06 -3.80 -8.92
C ASP A 51 4.64 -5.21 -8.53
N GLU A 52 5.62 -6.08 -8.34
CA GLU A 52 5.42 -7.46 -7.94
C GLU A 52 6.32 -7.79 -6.76
N TYR A 53 5.82 -8.63 -5.88
CA TYR A 53 6.60 -9.13 -4.75
C TYR A 53 6.18 -10.55 -4.37
N LEU A 54 7.15 -11.31 -3.87
CA LEU A 54 6.96 -12.68 -3.43
C LEU A 54 7.14 -12.77 -1.91
N GLY A 55 6.08 -13.16 -1.22
CA GLY A 55 6.12 -13.41 0.21
C GLY A 55 6.46 -14.87 0.51
N VAL A 56 7.44 -15.09 1.36
CA VAL A 56 7.90 -16.41 1.80
C VAL A 56 7.50 -16.63 3.24
N GLY A 57 7.03 -17.85 3.55
CA GLY A 57 6.65 -18.24 4.90
C GLY A 57 5.13 -18.33 5.12
N SER A 58 4.74 -18.86 6.27
CA SER A 58 3.35 -18.96 6.70
C SER A 58 2.75 -17.56 6.85
N GLY A 59 1.55 -17.35 6.29
CA GLY A 59 0.83 -16.08 6.35
C GLY A 59 1.40 -14.97 5.49
N ALA A 60 2.38 -15.25 4.63
CA ALA A 60 2.94 -14.26 3.72
C ALA A 60 2.00 -13.98 2.55
N PHE A 61 2.08 -12.74 2.05
CA PHE A 61 1.34 -12.28 0.89
C PHE A 61 2.31 -12.11 -0.29
N SER A 62 1.84 -12.46 -1.50
CA SER A 62 2.54 -12.19 -2.75
C SER A 62 1.59 -11.48 -3.70
N PHE A 63 2.11 -10.53 -4.48
CA PHE A 63 1.38 -9.93 -5.58
C PHE A 63 2.17 -10.17 -6.86
N LEU A 64 1.62 -10.97 -7.76
CA LEU A 64 2.25 -11.36 -9.02
C LEU A 64 1.24 -11.20 -10.16
N GLY A 65 1.61 -10.43 -11.17
CA GLY A 65 0.75 -10.09 -12.29
C GLY A 65 -0.51 -9.35 -11.84
N ASP A 66 -1.65 -10.00 -12.00
CA ASP A 66 -2.98 -9.50 -11.62
C ASP A 66 -3.51 -10.10 -10.32
N SER A 67 -2.71 -10.87 -9.61
CA SER A 67 -3.19 -11.74 -8.54
C SER A 67 -2.48 -11.52 -7.21
N LEU A 68 -3.27 -11.44 -6.15
CA LEU A 68 -2.81 -11.53 -4.77
C LEU A 68 -2.89 -12.99 -4.31
N TYR A 69 -1.79 -13.49 -3.79
CA TYR A 69 -1.70 -14.82 -3.20
C TYR A 69 -1.45 -14.69 -1.71
N VAL A 70 -2.04 -15.60 -0.93
CA VAL A 70 -1.88 -15.64 0.52
C VAL A 70 -1.51 -17.06 0.93
N ASN A 71 -0.37 -17.20 1.58
CA ASN A 71 0.04 -18.46 2.17
C ASN A 71 -0.80 -18.76 3.40
N THR A 72 -0.99 -20.05 3.70
CA THR A 72 -1.72 -20.46 4.90
C THR A 72 -1.11 -19.84 6.18
N PHE A 73 -1.98 -19.38 7.08
CA PHE A 73 -1.57 -18.86 8.40
C PHE A 73 -1.26 -19.98 9.41
N SER A 74 -1.57 -21.24 9.08
CA SER A 74 -1.20 -22.38 9.91
C SER A 74 0.23 -22.80 9.61
N LEU A 75 1.14 -22.59 10.56
CA LEU A 75 2.54 -23.01 10.43
C LEU A 75 2.65 -24.53 10.18
N ARG A 76 1.81 -25.33 10.84
CA ARG A 76 1.77 -26.78 10.62
C ARG A 76 1.42 -27.13 9.18
N ARG A 77 0.30 -26.58 8.64
CA ARG A 77 -0.12 -26.79 7.25
C ARG A 77 0.92 -26.28 6.25
N TYR A 78 1.54 -25.15 6.54
CA TYR A 78 2.59 -24.59 5.69
C TYR A 78 3.75 -25.60 5.58
N ASN A 79 4.26 -26.10 6.70
CA ASN A 79 5.34 -27.07 6.75
C ASN A 79 4.97 -28.39 6.07
N GLU A 80 3.78 -28.92 6.29
CA GLU A 80 3.26 -30.11 5.64
C GLU A 80 3.21 -29.96 4.11
N ARG A 81 2.72 -28.84 3.62
CA ARG A 81 2.65 -28.55 2.17
C ARG A 81 4.03 -28.43 1.54
N ILE A 82 4.90 -27.61 2.15
CA ILE A 82 6.27 -27.44 1.63
C ILE A 82 7.03 -28.77 1.69
N GLY A 83 6.92 -29.52 2.78
CA GLY A 83 7.56 -30.84 2.93
C GLY A 83 7.08 -31.89 1.93
N SER A 84 5.85 -31.75 1.39
CA SER A 84 5.31 -32.60 0.33
C SER A 84 5.57 -32.07 -1.09
N GLY A 85 6.41 -31.03 -1.24
CA GLY A 85 6.76 -30.43 -2.54
C GLY A 85 5.70 -29.48 -3.12
N ASN A 86 4.68 -29.11 -2.32
CA ASN A 86 3.64 -28.16 -2.72
C ASN A 86 4.01 -26.73 -2.29
N ASN A 87 3.31 -25.73 -2.86
CA ASN A 87 3.41 -24.35 -2.40
C ASN A 87 2.56 -24.12 -1.13
N GLY A 88 2.86 -23.02 -0.41
CA GLY A 88 2.13 -22.63 0.80
C GLY A 88 0.82 -21.87 0.55
N VAL A 89 0.46 -21.61 -0.70
CA VAL A 89 -0.68 -20.76 -1.06
C VAL A 89 -2.01 -21.40 -0.67
N GLU A 90 -2.81 -20.71 0.12
CA GLU A 90 -4.15 -21.15 0.54
C GLU A 90 -5.26 -20.34 -0.17
N ARG A 91 -5.00 -19.10 -0.51
CA ARG A 91 -5.97 -18.21 -1.16
C ARG A 91 -5.32 -17.46 -2.33
N ARG A 92 -6.13 -17.21 -3.35
CA ARG A 92 -5.78 -16.35 -4.49
C ARG A 92 -6.96 -15.42 -4.82
N LYS A 93 -6.63 -14.17 -5.09
CA LYS A 93 -7.57 -13.17 -5.60
C LYS A 93 -7.04 -12.58 -6.89
N VAL A 94 -7.78 -12.73 -7.98
CA VAL A 94 -7.51 -12.08 -9.26
C VAL A 94 -8.18 -10.71 -9.27
N PHE A 95 -7.47 -9.68 -9.68
CA PHE A 95 -7.96 -8.31 -9.78
C PHE A 95 -8.25 -7.93 -11.23
N GLY A 96 -9.33 -7.19 -11.46
CA GLY A 96 -9.57 -6.55 -12.75
C GLY A 96 -8.61 -5.37 -12.97
N LYS A 97 -8.38 -5.00 -14.23
CA LYS A 97 -7.46 -3.93 -14.64
C LYS A 97 -7.64 -2.64 -13.82
N ARG A 98 -8.89 -2.17 -13.63
CA ARG A 98 -9.17 -0.96 -12.86
C ARG A 98 -8.72 -1.08 -11.41
N SER A 99 -8.98 -2.22 -10.76
CA SER A 99 -8.57 -2.44 -9.36
C SER A 99 -7.05 -2.47 -9.20
N ILE A 100 -6.33 -2.99 -10.20
CA ILE A 100 -4.85 -2.93 -10.22
C ILE A 100 -4.38 -1.46 -10.28
N LEU A 101 -4.96 -0.67 -11.18
CA LEU A 101 -4.62 0.75 -11.29
C LEU A 101 -4.92 1.53 -10.00
N GLN A 102 -6.07 1.26 -9.36
CA GLN A 102 -6.43 1.84 -8.06
C GLN A 102 -5.44 1.45 -6.97
N TYR A 103 -5.05 0.19 -6.92
CA TYR A 103 -4.03 -0.31 -5.99
C TYR A 103 -2.68 0.38 -6.21
N ARG A 104 -2.23 0.50 -7.46
CA ARG A 104 -0.99 1.20 -7.81
C ARG A 104 -1.03 2.68 -7.46
N LEU A 105 -2.16 3.35 -7.72
CA LEU A 105 -2.34 4.75 -7.31
C LEU A 105 -2.23 4.92 -5.79
N LEU A 106 -2.82 3.98 -5.03
CA LEU A 106 -2.73 3.96 -3.57
C LEU A 106 -1.28 3.81 -3.11
N LEU A 107 -0.52 2.87 -3.67
CA LEU A 107 0.89 2.66 -3.32
C LEU A 107 1.74 3.89 -3.67
N GLN A 108 1.50 4.54 -4.81
CA GLN A 108 2.20 5.78 -5.16
C GLN A 108 1.83 6.96 -4.26
N LEU A 109 0.60 7.02 -3.77
CA LEU A 109 0.21 7.99 -2.74
C LEU A 109 0.98 7.73 -1.43
N PHE A 110 1.12 6.46 -1.00
CA PHE A 110 1.92 6.07 0.15
C PHE A 110 3.39 6.45 -0.02
N ALA A 111 3.93 6.24 -1.22
CA ALA A 111 5.29 6.65 -1.57
C ALA A 111 5.49 8.18 -1.60
N GLY A 112 4.40 8.95 -1.53
CA GLY A 112 4.47 10.42 -1.66
C GLY A 112 4.82 10.90 -3.07
N ARG A 113 4.70 10.05 -4.09
CA ARG A 113 5.05 10.33 -5.48
C ARG A 113 4.07 9.67 -6.44
N ILE A 114 3.34 10.43 -7.22
CA ILE A 114 2.39 9.92 -8.21
C ILE A 114 2.86 10.32 -9.60
N SER A 115 3.14 9.32 -10.46
CA SER A 115 3.69 9.51 -11.81
C SER A 115 2.70 9.07 -12.88
N ARG A 116 2.26 10.01 -13.72
CA ARG A 116 1.49 9.73 -14.95
C ARG A 116 2.29 8.87 -15.92
N LYS A 117 3.60 9.17 -16.04
CA LYS A 117 4.52 8.42 -16.90
C LYS A 117 4.54 6.95 -16.54
N TYR A 118 4.61 6.61 -15.23
CA TYR A 118 4.55 5.23 -14.77
C TYR A 118 3.28 4.51 -15.27
N PHE A 119 2.10 5.13 -15.10
CA PHE A 119 0.85 4.51 -15.54
C PHE A 119 0.80 4.31 -17.06
N LYS A 120 1.36 5.25 -17.83
CA LYS A 120 1.46 5.14 -19.29
C LYS A 120 2.40 4.02 -19.70
N ASP A 121 3.60 3.96 -19.12
CA ASP A 121 4.66 3.03 -19.52
C ASP A 121 4.37 1.59 -19.07
N VAL A 122 3.87 1.40 -17.84
CA VAL A 122 3.65 0.09 -17.24
C VAL A 122 2.26 -0.47 -17.57
N HIS A 123 1.24 0.37 -17.59
CA HIS A 123 -0.15 -0.06 -17.77
C HIS A 123 -0.77 0.34 -19.12
N GLY A 124 -0.03 1.04 -19.97
CA GLY A 124 -0.45 1.45 -21.31
C GLY A 124 -1.63 2.44 -21.31
N GLY A 125 -1.87 3.15 -20.21
CA GLY A 125 -3.04 4.02 -20.05
C GLY A 125 -2.72 5.38 -19.44
N ASP A 126 -3.56 6.36 -19.75
CA ASP A 126 -3.53 7.67 -19.15
C ASP A 126 -4.18 7.62 -17.76
N LEU A 127 -3.43 8.02 -16.72
CA LEU A 127 -3.89 7.99 -15.32
C LEU A 127 -5.14 8.84 -15.11
N ASP A 128 -5.13 10.09 -15.61
CA ASP A 128 -6.22 11.03 -15.40
C ASP A 128 -7.53 10.54 -16.06
N ARG A 129 -7.42 9.75 -17.12
CA ARG A 129 -8.56 9.16 -17.84
C ARG A 129 -9.03 7.86 -17.20
N ALA A 130 -8.09 6.96 -16.87
CA ALA A 130 -8.40 5.64 -16.31
C ALA A 130 -8.96 5.71 -14.90
N LEU A 131 -8.45 6.66 -14.09
CA LEU A 131 -8.81 6.88 -12.69
C LEU A 131 -9.31 8.31 -12.44
N PHE A 132 -10.12 8.85 -13.36
CA PHE A 132 -10.61 10.23 -13.30
C PHE A 132 -11.24 10.59 -11.96
N LYS A 133 -12.10 9.72 -11.43
CA LYS A 133 -12.82 9.97 -10.16
C LYS A 133 -11.86 10.02 -8.97
N GLU A 134 -10.90 9.11 -8.94
CA GLU A 134 -9.90 9.00 -7.88
C GLU A 134 -8.95 10.22 -7.91
N VAL A 135 -8.44 10.56 -9.09
CA VAL A 135 -7.58 11.74 -9.27
C VAL A 135 -8.32 13.03 -8.93
N LEU A 136 -9.56 13.18 -9.38
CA LEU A 136 -10.39 14.33 -9.06
C LEU A 136 -10.63 14.45 -7.55
N ALA A 137 -10.97 13.33 -6.89
CA ALA A 137 -11.19 13.29 -5.44
C ALA A 137 -9.92 13.70 -4.67
N LEU A 138 -8.75 13.21 -5.08
CA LEU A 138 -7.47 13.59 -4.47
C LEU A 138 -7.15 15.08 -4.68
N LYS A 139 -7.45 15.64 -5.86
CA LYS A 139 -7.29 17.09 -6.14
C LYS A 139 -8.24 17.93 -5.28
N LEU A 140 -9.52 17.56 -5.22
CA LEU A 140 -10.53 18.28 -4.42
C LEU A 140 -10.22 18.23 -2.92
N ALA A 141 -9.69 17.10 -2.43
CA ALA A 141 -9.21 16.96 -1.06
C ALA A 141 -7.94 17.79 -0.79
N GLY A 142 -7.31 18.35 -1.82
CA GLY A 142 -6.03 19.03 -1.72
C GLY A 142 -4.87 18.09 -1.41
N ALA A 143 -5.05 16.77 -1.64
CA ALA A 143 -4.02 15.76 -1.40
C ALA A 143 -2.93 15.77 -2.47
N ILE A 144 -3.30 16.11 -3.70
CA ILE A 144 -2.38 16.26 -4.83
C ILE A 144 -2.61 17.56 -5.56
N LYS A 145 -1.57 18.07 -6.23
CA LYS A 145 -1.65 19.21 -7.13
C LYS A 145 -0.78 19.01 -8.36
N GLU A 146 -1.06 19.75 -9.42
CA GLU A 146 -0.21 19.75 -10.62
C GLU A 146 1.21 20.17 -10.27
N ASN A 147 2.19 19.53 -10.91
CA ASN A 147 3.57 19.95 -10.83
C ASN A 147 3.87 20.85 -12.07
N PRO A 148 4.15 22.13 -11.88
CA PRO A 148 4.42 23.03 -13.00
C PRO A 148 5.76 22.75 -13.70
N GLU A 149 6.69 22.08 -12.99
CA GLU A 149 8.03 21.77 -13.51
C GLU A 149 8.09 20.39 -14.17
N ASP A 150 7.17 19.50 -13.82
CA ASP A 150 7.11 18.12 -14.33
C ASP A 150 5.66 17.67 -14.50
N HIS A 151 5.10 17.83 -15.70
CA HIS A 151 3.72 17.43 -16.00
C HIS A 151 3.48 15.92 -15.93
N ASP A 152 4.54 15.12 -15.93
CA ASP A 152 4.45 13.66 -15.76
C ASP A 152 4.25 13.24 -14.30
N ARG A 153 4.30 14.17 -13.34
CA ARG A 153 4.14 13.91 -11.91
C ARG A 153 3.17 14.85 -11.23
N PHE A 154 2.43 14.33 -10.27
CA PHE A 154 1.74 15.14 -9.29
C PHE A 154 2.65 15.45 -8.09
N ILE A 155 2.48 16.64 -7.52
CA ILE A 155 3.01 16.92 -6.18
C ILE A 155 2.02 16.38 -5.16
N VAL A 156 2.46 15.43 -4.34
CA VAL A 156 1.71 14.98 -3.16
C VAL A 156 1.96 15.98 -2.04
N THR A 157 0.89 16.62 -1.58
CA THR A 157 0.95 17.63 -0.52
C THR A 157 1.10 16.98 0.86
N ASP A 158 1.37 17.77 1.91
CA ASP A 158 1.39 17.24 3.28
C ASP A 158 0.03 16.68 3.71
N LYS A 159 -1.08 17.25 3.19
CA LYS A 159 -2.42 16.65 3.33
C LYS A 159 -2.51 15.28 2.65
N GLY A 160 -1.92 15.15 1.47
CA GLY A 160 -1.88 13.88 0.73
C GLY A 160 -1.05 12.83 1.43
N LYS A 161 0.08 13.22 2.00
CA LYS A 161 0.93 12.32 2.80
C LYS A 161 0.21 11.87 4.08
N LEU A 162 -0.45 12.79 4.78
CA LEU A 162 -1.29 12.45 5.95
C LEU A 162 -2.43 11.53 5.56
N LEU A 163 -3.11 11.80 4.43
CA LEU A 163 -4.15 10.91 3.92
C LEU A 163 -3.58 9.51 3.65
N GLY A 164 -2.41 9.41 3.01
CA GLY A 164 -1.70 8.15 2.82
C GLY A 164 -1.45 7.41 4.13
N LEU A 165 -0.99 8.10 5.16
CA LEU A 165 -0.76 7.53 6.49
C LEU A 165 -2.05 6.99 7.13
N VAL A 166 -3.16 7.72 7.04
CA VAL A 166 -4.47 7.30 7.57
C VAL A 166 -4.98 6.07 6.81
N MET A 167 -4.92 6.10 5.47
CA MET A 167 -5.34 4.98 4.63
C MET A 167 -4.47 3.73 4.86
N MET A 168 -3.17 3.89 5.14
CA MET A 168 -2.29 2.78 5.48
C MET A 168 -2.70 2.12 6.80
N LYS A 169 -3.07 2.90 7.81
CA LYS A 169 -3.62 2.36 9.06
C LYS A 169 -4.86 1.52 8.81
N ASP A 170 -5.79 2.02 7.98
CA ASP A 170 -7.02 1.30 7.64
C ASP A 170 -6.72 0.05 6.81
N PHE A 171 -5.76 0.11 5.90
CA PHE A 171 -5.27 -1.03 5.14
C PHE A 171 -4.74 -2.14 6.06
N TYR A 172 -3.88 -1.82 7.03
CA TYR A 172 -3.38 -2.82 7.99
C TYR A 172 -4.49 -3.37 8.87
N SER A 173 -5.45 -2.55 9.30
CA SER A 173 -6.61 -3.02 10.07
C SER A 173 -7.46 -3.99 9.26
N ALA A 174 -7.67 -3.73 7.97
CA ALA A 174 -8.35 -4.65 7.06
C ALA A 174 -7.58 -5.96 6.87
N MET A 175 -6.25 -5.89 6.76
CA MET A 175 -5.38 -7.07 6.67
C MET A 175 -5.45 -7.92 7.94
N ASP A 176 -5.53 -7.32 9.12
CA ASP A 176 -5.68 -8.06 10.38
C ASP A 176 -7.03 -8.78 10.46
N ASN A 177 -8.09 -8.18 9.94
CA ASN A 177 -9.40 -8.84 9.81
C ASN A 177 -9.32 -10.03 8.85
N ILE A 178 -8.66 -9.88 7.70
CA ILE A 178 -8.42 -10.99 6.76
C ILE A 178 -7.63 -12.10 7.44
N ARG A 179 -6.56 -11.77 8.18
CA ARG A 179 -5.78 -12.74 8.95
C ARG A 179 -6.61 -13.47 9.99
N ALA A 180 -7.51 -12.77 10.68
CA ALA A 180 -8.40 -13.37 11.67
C ALA A 180 -9.38 -14.36 11.01
N GLU A 181 -9.97 -13.99 9.87
CA GLU A 181 -10.86 -14.88 9.10
C GLU A 181 -10.12 -16.12 8.57
N LEU A 182 -8.92 -15.95 8.03
CA LEU A 182 -8.11 -17.05 7.49
C LEU A 182 -7.55 -18.00 8.55
N ARG A 183 -7.55 -17.59 9.82
CA ARG A 183 -7.20 -18.48 10.95
C ARG A 183 -8.35 -19.40 11.39
N LYS A 184 -9.59 -19.07 11.01
CA LYS A 184 -10.73 -19.93 11.31
C LYS A 184 -10.61 -21.24 10.51
N PRO A 185 -11.00 -22.40 11.10
CA PRO A 185 -11.05 -23.64 10.34
C PRO A 185 -12.02 -23.48 9.16
N LEU A 186 -11.62 -24.01 8.01
CA LEU A 186 -12.50 -24.09 6.83
C LEU A 186 -13.75 -24.87 7.23
N LYS A 187 -14.94 -24.33 6.92
CA LYS A 187 -16.17 -25.08 7.07
C LYS A 187 -16.19 -26.17 5.99
N GLU A 188 -16.77 -27.33 6.29
CA GLU A 188 -16.88 -28.46 5.34
C GLU A 188 -17.55 -28.06 4.00
N ALA A 189 -18.36 -26.99 3.99
CA ALA A 189 -18.99 -26.46 2.77
C ALA A 189 -18.02 -25.69 1.85
N ASP A 190 -16.79 -25.38 2.28
CA ASP A 190 -15.78 -24.63 1.53
C ASP A 190 -14.68 -25.56 0.97
N MET A 191 -14.81 -26.87 1.15
CA MET A 191 -13.94 -27.91 0.61
C MET A 191 -14.57 -28.56 -0.62
#